data_c9c4c2afaeae7fa55d917d9acdcddcd0
#
_entry.id   c9c4c2afaeae7fa55d917d9acdcddcd0
#
_cell.length_a   1.000
_cell.length_b   1.000
_cell.length_c   1.000
_cell.angle_alpha   90.00
_cell.angle_beta   90.00
_cell.angle_gamma   90.00
#
_symmetry.space_group_name_H-M   'P 1'
#
loop_
_entity.id
_entity.type
_entity.pdbx_description
1 polymer ?
#
loop_
_entity_poly.entity_id
_entity_poly.type
_entity_poly.pdbx_seq_one_letter_code
_entity_poly.pdbx_strand_id
1 'polypeptide(L)'
;MLFLLLFHFFGLSLGMPIVGQVVDLTHDFANGYTIAWPSATQYNFTIRYRSYNEEKGFWYESNDFLQAEHCGTHTDAPSHFSKNGWRLGDIPLDRLILPGIVIDISSKAK
;
A
#
# COMPACT_ATOMS: atom_id res chain seq x y z
N MET A 1 -7.41 20.65 12.46
CA MET A 1 -7.49 21.49 11.24
C MET A 1 -7.38 20.55 10.06
N LEU A 2 -8.52 20.23 9.46
CA LEU A 2 -8.64 19.28 8.36
C LEU A 2 -8.24 19.99 7.06
N PHE A 3 -7.10 19.66 6.47
CA PHE A 3 -6.75 20.12 5.14
C PHE A 3 -7.44 19.21 4.10
N LEU A 4 -8.61 19.63 3.63
CA LEU A 4 -9.22 19.07 2.43
C LEU A 4 -8.56 19.73 1.22
N LEU A 5 -7.57 19.06 0.61
CA LEU A 5 -7.00 19.49 -0.66
C LEU A 5 -7.97 19.11 -1.79
N LEU A 6 -8.87 20.05 -2.13
CA LEU A 6 -9.64 20.02 -3.36
C LEU A 6 -8.73 20.43 -4.53
N PHE A 7 -8.19 19.46 -5.24
CA PHE A 7 -7.55 19.72 -6.52
C PHE A 7 -8.61 19.98 -7.59
N HIS A 8 -8.80 21.26 -7.95
CA HIS A 8 -9.49 21.61 -9.18
C HIS A 8 -8.51 21.44 -10.33
N PHE A 9 -8.60 20.33 -11.03
CA PHE A 9 -7.93 20.15 -12.31
C PHE A 9 -8.72 20.84 -13.40
N PHE A 10 -8.35 22.07 -13.78
CA PHE A 10 -8.62 22.64 -15.08
C PHE A 10 -7.41 22.30 -15.98
N GLY A 11 -7.48 21.18 -16.64
CA GLY A 11 -6.59 20.77 -17.69
C GLY A 11 -7.32 19.76 -18.53
N LEU A 12 -7.36 19.93 -19.85
CA LEU A 12 -7.81 18.90 -20.78
C LEU A 12 -6.88 17.68 -20.64
N SER A 13 -7.08 16.92 -19.59
CA SER A 13 -6.59 15.57 -19.50
C SER A 13 -7.57 14.75 -20.33
N LEU A 14 -7.11 14.21 -21.45
CA LEU A 14 -7.71 13.04 -22.07
C LEU A 14 -7.52 11.84 -21.12
N GLY A 15 -7.85 12.03 -19.85
CA GLY A 15 -7.93 10.96 -18.88
C GLY A 15 -9.02 10.01 -19.35
N MET A 16 -8.65 8.77 -19.62
CA MET A 16 -9.68 7.74 -19.77
C MET A 16 -10.56 7.79 -18.52
N PRO A 17 -11.90 7.87 -18.68
CA PRO A 17 -12.77 7.80 -17.53
C PRO A 17 -12.44 6.49 -16.82
N ILE A 18 -12.16 6.54 -15.52
CA ILE A 18 -12.14 5.34 -14.70
C ILE A 18 -13.58 4.82 -14.70
N VAL A 19 -13.88 3.96 -15.67
CA VAL A 19 -15.17 3.29 -15.77
C VAL A 19 -15.06 2.07 -14.88
N GLY A 20 -15.36 2.25 -13.58
CA GLY A 20 -15.35 1.13 -12.66
C GLY A 20 -15.19 1.58 -11.20
N GLN A 21 -15.48 0.65 -10.32
CA GLN A 21 -15.25 0.80 -8.89
C GLN A 21 -13.75 0.56 -8.61
N VAL A 22 -13.12 1.43 -7.82
CA VAL A 22 -11.81 1.14 -7.25
C VAL A 22 -11.98 0.03 -6.21
N VAL A 23 -11.25 -1.06 -6.38
CA VAL A 23 -11.28 -2.22 -5.48
C VAL A 23 -9.95 -2.33 -4.78
N ASP A 24 -9.98 -2.37 -3.45
CA ASP A 24 -8.81 -2.67 -2.63
C ASP A 24 -8.61 -4.18 -2.58
N LEU A 25 -7.47 -4.65 -3.07
CA LEU A 25 -7.05 -6.05 -3.07
C LEU A 25 -5.99 -6.35 -2.02
N THR A 26 -5.75 -5.41 -1.09
CA THR A 26 -4.74 -5.53 -0.05
C THR A 26 -5.17 -6.56 1.01
N HIS A 27 -4.25 -7.45 1.37
CA HIS A 27 -4.39 -8.26 2.58
C HIS A 27 -3.91 -7.46 3.79
N ASP A 28 -4.56 -7.68 4.94
CA ASP A 28 -4.19 -7.04 6.19
C ASP A 28 -2.75 -7.34 6.59
N PHE A 29 -2.07 -6.34 7.17
CA PHE A 29 -0.76 -6.50 7.76
C PHE A 29 -0.90 -6.76 9.26
N ALA A 30 -0.44 -7.93 9.72
CA ALA A 30 -0.50 -8.32 11.11
C ALA A 30 0.67 -9.22 11.52
N ASN A 31 1.08 -9.12 12.80
CA ASN A 31 2.15 -9.95 13.35
C ASN A 31 1.84 -11.44 13.21
N GLY A 32 2.76 -12.19 12.63
CA GLY A 32 2.61 -13.65 12.44
C GLY A 32 1.61 -14.07 11.35
N TYR A 33 0.99 -13.11 10.67
CA TYR A 33 0.02 -13.35 9.60
C TYR A 33 0.53 -12.88 8.23
N THR A 34 1.18 -11.72 8.20
CA THR A 34 1.70 -11.15 6.95
C THR A 34 2.78 -12.04 6.36
N ILE A 35 2.59 -12.44 5.11
CA ILE A 35 3.51 -13.35 4.42
C ILE A 35 4.77 -12.59 3.98
N ALA A 36 5.93 -13.17 4.29
CA ALA A 36 7.23 -12.73 3.80
C ALA A 36 8.08 -13.95 3.46
N TRP A 37 9.14 -13.77 2.68
CA TRP A 37 10.11 -14.82 2.45
C TRP A 37 10.73 -15.29 3.79
N PRO A 38 11.02 -16.59 3.97
CA PRO A 38 11.55 -17.10 5.26
C PRO A 38 12.83 -16.42 5.73
N SER A 39 13.67 -15.95 4.80
CA SER A 39 14.92 -15.25 5.10
C SER A 39 14.78 -13.72 5.22
N ALA A 40 13.59 -13.18 4.95
CA ALA A 40 13.33 -11.74 5.00
C ALA A 40 12.90 -11.31 6.40
N THR A 41 13.05 -10.02 6.68
CA THR A 41 12.49 -9.41 7.90
C THR A 41 10.97 -9.55 7.89
N GLN A 42 10.45 -10.28 8.86
CA GLN A 42 9.02 -10.49 9.03
C GLN A 42 8.34 -9.19 9.47
N TYR A 43 7.05 -9.04 9.15
CA TYR A 43 6.26 -7.92 9.65
C TYR A 43 6.17 -7.97 11.17
N ASN A 44 6.52 -6.86 11.80
CA ASN A 44 6.43 -6.68 13.25
C ASN A 44 5.84 -5.31 13.56
N PHE A 45 4.66 -5.31 14.13
CA PHE A 45 3.96 -4.12 14.60
C PHE A 45 4.14 -3.98 16.10
N THR A 46 4.54 -2.80 16.55
CA THR A 46 4.79 -2.48 17.96
C THR A 46 3.98 -1.26 18.36
N ILE A 47 3.15 -1.41 19.38
CA ILE A 47 2.45 -0.28 20.01
C ILE A 47 3.46 0.48 20.85
N ARG A 48 3.74 1.73 20.50
CA ARG A 48 4.60 2.63 21.27
C ARG A 48 3.84 3.34 22.36
N TYR A 49 2.66 3.82 22.02
CA TYR A 49 1.78 4.52 22.94
C TYR A 49 0.33 4.34 22.48
N ARG A 50 -0.54 4.08 23.45
CA ARG A 50 -1.98 3.97 23.22
C ARG A 50 -2.72 4.28 24.51
N SER A 51 -3.07 5.56 24.71
CA SER A 51 -3.89 5.95 25.87
C SER A 51 -4.56 7.29 25.67
N TYR A 52 -5.55 7.55 26.54
CA TYR A 52 -6.13 8.88 26.70
C TYR A 52 -5.25 9.68 27.68
N ASN A 53 -4.92 10.91 27.30
CA ASN A 53 -4.21 11.83 28.16
C ASN A 53 -5.24 12.66 28.92
N GLU A 54 -5.49 12.34 30.18
CA GLU A 54 -6.50 12.98 31.02
C GLU A 54 -6.17 14.46 31.29
N GLU A 55 -4.90 14.80 31.43
CA GLU A 55 -4.45 16.16 31.70
C GLU A 55 -4.72 17.10 30.53
N LYS A 56 -4.50 16.60 29.30
CA LYS A 56 -4.62 17.39 28.07
C LYS A 56 -5.93 17.14 27.32
N GLY A 57 -6.74 16.19 27.76
CA GLY A 57 -8.06 15.92 27.22
C GLY A 57 -8.10 15.36 25.80
N PHE A 58 -7.09 14.53 25.40
CA PHE A 58 -7.10 13.90 24.08
C PHE A 58 -6.62 12.44 24.12
N TRP A 59 -7.11 11.65 23.16
CA TRP A 59 -6.57 10.33 22.84
C TRP A 59 -5.33 10.47 21.97
N TYR A 60 -4.29 9.68 22.28
CA TYR A 60 -3.10 9.57 21.45
C TYR A 60 -2.72 8.11 21.23
N GLU A 61 -2.47 7.75 19.98
CA GLU A 61 -1.93 6.46 19.58
C GLU A 61 -0.77 6.68 18.61
N SER A 62 0.34 5.98 18.85
CA SER A 62 1.53 5.97 18.02
C SER A 62 2.12 4.58 18.01
N ASN A 63 2.41 4.07 16.84
CA ASN A 63 2.89 2.72 16.63
C ASN A 63 4.09 2.74 15.68
N ASP A 64 4.93 1.72 15.79
CA ASP A 64 5.99 1.45 14.82
C ASP A 64 5.69 0.15 14.09
N PHE A 65 6.22 0.02 12.89
CA PHE A 65 6.31 -1.28 12.22
C PHE A 65 7.67 -1.44 11.55
N LEU A 66 8.11 -2.70 11.47
CA LEU A 66 9.31 -3.13 10.77
C LEU A 66 8.94 -4.26 9.83
N GLN A 67 9.42 -4.22 8.60
CA GLN A 67 9.24 -5.28 7.61
C GLN A 67 10.27 -5.20 6.49
N ALA A 68 10.45 -6.30 5.76
CA ALA A 68 11.10 -6.24 4.45
C ALA A 68 10.18 -5.51 3.45
N GLU A 69 10.75 -4.84 2.45
CA GLU A 69 9.94 -4.14 1.44
C GLU A 69 9.09 -5.10 0.57
N HIS A 70 9.53 -6.37 0.43
CA HIS A 70 8.78 -7.44 -0.24
C HIS A 70 8.03 -8.31 0.78
N CYS A 71 7.15 -7.69 1.55
CA CYS A 71 6.37 -8.33 2.60
C CYS A 71 4.88 -8.00 2.42
N GLY A 72 4.00 -9.00 2.52
CA GLY A 72 2.56 -8.85 2.35
C GLY A 72 2.15 -8.41 0.94
N THR A 73 1.06 -7.67 0.83
CA THR A 73 0.63 -7.08 -0.45
C THR A 73 1.48 -5.86 -0.76
N HIS A 74 2.27 -5.93 -1.82
CA HIS A 74 3.21 -4.88 -2.20
C HIS A 74 3.39 -4.78 -3.71
N THR A 75 4.07 -3.76 -4.16
CA THR A 75 4.47 -3.55 -5.56
C THR A 75 5.98 -3.61 -5.67
N ASP A 76 6.48 -4.43 -6.58
CA ASP A 76 7.89 -4.44 -6.94
C ASP A 76 8.20 -3.29 -7.89
N ALA A 77 9.18 -2.47 -7.52
CA ALA A 77 9.73 -1.51 -8.47
C ALA A 77 10.61 -2.23 -9.52
N PRO A 78 10.71 -1.73 -10.76
CA PRO A 78 11.61 -2.29 -11.78
C PRO A 78 13.06 -2.48 -11.31
N SER A 79 13.51 -1.63 -10.38
CA SER A 79 14.85 -1.74 -9.78
C SER A 79 15.08 -3.02 -8.97
N HIS A 80 14.03 -3.76 -8.61
CA HIS A 80 14.15 -5.02 -7.88
C HIS A 80 14.99 -6.05 -8.66
N PHE A 81 14.76 -6.16 -9.96
CA PHE A 81 15.50 -7.10 -10.84
C PHE A 81 16.33 -6.40 -11.93
N SER A 82 16.33 -5.06 -11.97
CA SER A 82 17.07 -4.29 -12.96
C SER A 82 17.91 -3.20 -12.29
N LYS A 83 19.24 -3.27 -12.41
CA LYS A 83 20.18 -2.31 -11.82
C LYS A 83 19.84 -0.84 -12.16
N ASN A 84 19.35 -0.59 -13.36
CA ASN A 84 19.03 0.75 -13.87
C ASN A 84 17.50 0.96 -13.97
N GLY A 85 16.70 0.07 -13.37
CA GLY A 85 15.25 0.19 -13.35
C GLY A 85 14.77 1.32 -12.45
N TRP A 86 13.58 1.81 -12.72
CA TRP A 86 12.92 2.80 -11.87
C TRP A 86 12.77 2.29 -10.44
N ARG A 87 13.00 3.17 -9.49
CA ARG A 87 12.61 2.95 -8.09
C ARG A 87 11.12 3.24 -7.92
N LEU A 88 10.53 2.87 -6.80
CA LEU A 88 9.10 3.06 -6.55
C LEU A 88 8.68 4.54 -6.71
N GLY A 89 9.50 5.48 -6.23
CA GLY A 89 9.24 6.92 -6.35
C GLY A 89 9.32 7.48 -7.78
N ASP A 90 9.90 6.73 -8.72
CA ASP A 90 10.01 7.13 -10.13
C ASP A 90 8.80 6.65 -10.96
N ILE A 91 7.96 5.77 -10.40
CA ILE A 91 6.80 5.22 -11.10
C ILE A 91 5.70 6.29 -11.18
N PRO A 92 5.25 6.68 -12.38
CA PRO A 92 4.13 7.61 -12.53
C PRO A 92 2.86 7.07 -11.86
N LEU A 93 2.09 7.92 -11.19
CA LEU A 93 0.91 7.52 -10.44
C LEU A 93 -0.19 6.88 -11.29
N ASP A 94 -0.29 7.24 -12.56
CA ASP A 94 -1.21 6.64 -13.53
C ASP A 94 -0.90 5.17 -13.84
N ARG A 95 0.29 4.70 -13.43
CA ARG A 95 0.69 3.29 -13.51
C ARG A 95 0.29 2.46 -12.29
N LEU A 96 -0.18 3.10 -11.23
CA LEU A 96 -0.52 2.45 -9.96
C LEU A 96 -2.03 2.20 -9.81
N ILE A 97 -2.86 2.81 -10.66
CA ILE A 97 -4.31 2.58 -10.70
C ILE A 97 -4.68 2.24 -12.13
N LEU A 98 -4.99 0.97 -12.38
CA LEU A 98 -5.19 0.42 -13.71
C LEU A 98 -6.46 -0.44 -13.77
N PRO A 99 -7.04 -0.61 -14.96
CA PRO A 99 -8.07 -1.63 -15.17
C PRO A 99 -7.53 -3.01 -14.83
N GLY A 100 -8.27 -3.77 -14.01
CA GLY A 100 -7.94 -5.15 -13.64
C GLY A 100 -8.81 -6.16 -14.37
N ILE A 101 -8.24 -7.35 -14.63
CA ILE A 101 -8.99 -8.53 -15.08
C ILE A 101 -8.70 -9.69 -14.14
N VAL A 102 -9.71 -10.54 -13.92
CA VAL A 102 -9.55 -11.79 -13.16
C VAL A 102 -9.31 -12.93 -14.13
N ILE A 103 -8.20 -13.66 -13.94
CA ILE A 103 -7.90 -14.90 -14.67
C ILE A 103 -7.99 -16.04 -13.67
N ASP A 104 -9.10 -16.78 -13.71
CA ASP A 104 -9.31 -17.93 -12.84
C ASP A 104 -8.62 -19.17 -13.40
N ILE A 105 -7.62 -19.67 -12.68
CA ILE A 105 -6.88 -20.90 -13.00
C ILE A 105 -7.14 -22.00 -11.99
N SER A 106 -8.08 -21.87 -11.07
CA SER A 106 -8.34 -22.80 -9.96
C SER A 106 -8.56 -24.23 -10.44
N SER A 107 -9.17 -24.42 -11.61
CA SER A 107 -9.38 -25.75 -12.21
C SER A 107 -8.10 -26.40 -12.75
N LYS A 108 -7.02 -25.62 -12.95
CA LYS A 108 -5.72 -26.07 -13.49
C LYS A 108 -4.65 -26.20 -12.40
N ALA A 109 -4.85 -25.56 -11.26
CA ALA A 109 -3.97 -25.61 -10.11
C ALA A 109 -4.39 -26.77 -9.19
N LYS A 110 -4.04 -28.01 -9.59
CA LYS A 110 -4.24 -29.23 -8.79
C LYS A 110 -2.91 -29.72 -8.28
#